data_719c31dd9e0b906dec7c746c7951008b
#
_entry.id   719c31dd9e0b906dec7c746c7951008b
#
_cell.length_a   1.000
_cell.length_b   1.000
_cell.length_c   1.000
_cell.angle_alpha   90.00
_cell.angle_beta   90.00
_cell.angle_gamma   90.00
#
_symmetry.space_group_name_H-M   'P 1'
#
loop_
_entity.id
_entity.type
_entity.pdbx_description
1 polymer ?
#
loop_
_entity_poly.entity_id
_entity_poly.type
_entity_poly.pdbx_seq_one_letter_code
_entity_poly.pdbx_strand_id
1 'polypeptide(L)'
;MDTKTIIETAEEKLIHTYNRYQIVLDKGDGVRLYDKDGKEYLDFGAGIAVFALGYNNKEYNDAVKAQVDKLIHTSNYFYNEPAVKAAQAVTKASGMDRVFFTNSGTEAVEGAIKLAKKYAYLKDGSTDHEIIAMEHSFHGRSMGALAVTGNRHYQEAFGPMIPGIKFAKYNAVSYTHLRAHETGA
;
A
#
# COMPACT_ATOMS: atom_id res chain seq x y z
N MET A 1 -9.53 5.10 -29.75
CA MET A 1 -9.85 3.65 -29.73
C MET A 1 -11.23 3.49 -29.11
N ASP A 2 -12.05 2.60 -29.65
CA ASP A 2 -13.32 2.21 -29.03
C ASP A 2 -13.12 1.22 -27.87
N THR A 3 -14.18 0.99 -27.08
CA THR A 3 -14.17 0.11 -25.92
C THR A 3 -13.64 -1.29 -26.24
N LYS A 4 -14.10 -1.89 -27.33
CA LYS A 4 -13.71 -3.23 -27.75
C LYS A 4 -12.22 -3.31 -28.05
N THR A 5 -11.71 -2.41 -28.89
CA THR A 5 -10.29 -2.36 -29.25
C THR A 5 -9.38 -2.16 -28.03
N ILE A 6 -9.79 -1.33 -27.06
CA ILE A 6 -9.02 -1.12 -25.82
C ILE A 6 -8.92 -2.42 -25.02
N ILE A 7 -10.04 -3.12 -24.85
CA ILE A 7 -10.09 -4.38 -24.10
C ILE A 7 -9.24 -5.46 -24.80
N GLU A 8 -9.43 -5.67 -26.08
CA GLU A 8 -8.66 -6.66 -26.85
C GLU A 8 -7.15 -6.38 -26.80
N THR A 9 -6.77 -5.10 -26.96
CA THR A 9 -5.36 -4.71 -26.85
C THR A 9 -4.81 -4.91 -25.45
N ALA A 10 -5.60 -4.61 -24.42
CA ALA A 10 -5.17 -4.82 -23.03
C ALA A 10 -4.98 -6.33 -22.72
N GLU A 11 -5.89 -7.19 -23.16
CA GLU A 11 -5.76 -8.64 -22.98
C GLU A 11 -4.56 -9.21 -23.75
N GLU A 12 -4.20 -8.65 -24.91
CA GLU A 12 -3.01 -9.07 -25.66
C GLU A 12 -1.69 -8.56 -25.04
N LYS A 13 -1.66 -7.32 -24.54
CA LYS A 13 -0.40 -6.64 -24.19
C LYS A 13 -0.10 -6.62 -22.70
N LEU A 14 -1.08 -6.82 -21.83
CA LEU A 14 -0.88 -6.81 -20.37
C LEU A 14 -0.85 -8.23 -19.82
N ILE A 15 0.09 -8.51 -18.94
CA ILE A 15 0.11 -9.78 -18.19
C ILE A 15 -1.22 -9.94 -17.44
N HIS A 16 -1.85 -11.10 -17.57
CA HIS A 16 -3.16 -11.41 -17.01
C HIS A 16 -3.08 -11.74 -15.52
N THR A 17 -2.75 -10.74 -14.68
CA THR A 17 -2.66 -10.85 -13.22
C THR A 17 -3.96 -10.50 -12.49
N TYR A 18 -4.95 -9.94 -13.21
CA TYR A 18 -6.25 -9.54 -12.69
C TYR A 18 -7.37 -9.92 -13.65
N ASN A 19 -8.50 -10.36 -13.10
CA ASN A 19 -9.74 -10.50 -13.85
C ASN A 19 -10.42 -9.12 -13.90
N ARG A 20 -10.27 -8.41 -15.02
CA ARG A 20 -10.85 -7.07 -15.20
C ARG A 20 -12.30 -7.14 -15.63
N TYR A 21 -13.11 -6.23 -15.09
CA TYR A 21 -14.44 -5.99 -15.65
C TYR A 21 -14.32 -5.47 -17.08
N GLN A 22 -15.25 -5.88 -17.95
CA GLN A 22 -15.28 -5.48 -19.35
C GLN A 22 -15.86 -4.05 -19.51
N ILE A 23 -15.28 -3.11 -18.79
CA ILE A 23 -15.67 -1.69 -18.73
C ILE A 23 -14.41 -0.86 -18.93
N VAL A 24 -14.48 0.12 -19.82
CA VAL A 24 -13.39 1.08 -20.06
C VAL A 24 -13.80 2.42 -19.46
N LEU A 25 -13.37 2.69 -18.24
CA LEU A 25 -13.60 3.96 -17.57
C LEU A 25 -12.80 5.06 -18.28
N ASP A 26 -13.40 6.22 -18.49
CA ASP A 26 -12.85 7.34 -19.26
C ASP A 26 -12.68 8.60 -18.40
N LYS A 27 -13.66 8.94 -17.58
CA LYS A 27 -13.64 10.14 -16.74
C LYS A 27 -14.36 9.93 -15.41
N GLY A 28 -14.08 10.81 -14.47
CA GLY A 28 -14.76 10.85 -13.17
C GLY A 28 -15.08 12.27 -12.73
N ASP A 29 -16.15 12.43 -11.95
CA ASP A 29 -16.53 13.69 -11.33
C ASP A 29 -17.19 13.43 -9.96
N GLY A 30 -16.61 13.97 -8.89
CA GLY A 30 -17.00 13.67 -7.53
C GLY A 30 -16.99 12.17 -7.24
N VAL A 31 -18.15 11.58 -7.00
CA VAL A 31 -18.32 10.13 -6.72
C VAL A 31 -18.80 9.33 -7.94
N ARG A 32 -18.78 9.93 -9.11
CA ARG A 32 -19.25 9.31 -10.35
C ARG A 32 -18.13 9.00 -11.30
N LEU A 33 -18.23 7.84 -11.94
CA LEU A 33 -17.38 7.44 -13.04
C LEU A 33 -18.22 7.29 -14.31
N TYR A 34 -17.61 7.53 -15.44
CA TYR A 34 -18.22 7.36 -16.75
C TYR A 34 -17.31 6.50 -17.62
N ASP A 35 -17.90 5.53 -18.31
CA ASP A 35 -17.17 4.75 -19.30
C ASP A 35 -17.10 5.49 -20.65
N LYS A 36 -16.36 4.89 -21.59
CA LYS A 36 -16.19 5.44 -22.94
C LYS A 36 -17.48 5.48 -23.75
N ASP A 37 -18.48 4.70 -23.38
CA ASP A 37 -19.78 4.66 -24.02
C ASP A 37 -20.77 5.65 -23.37
N GLY A 38 -20.29 6.41 -22.36
CA GLY A 38 -21.03 7.46 -21.67
C GLY A 38 -21.92 6.97 -20.53
N LYS A 39 -21.87 5.69 -20.18
CA LYS A 39 -22.65 5.15 -19.06
C LYS A 39 -22.07 5.62 -17.73
N GLU A 40 -22.94 6.03 -16.83
CA GLU A 40 -22.61 6.50 -15.48
C GLU A 40 -22.60 5.33 -14.48
N TYR A 41 -21.63 5.40 -13.55
CA TYR A 41 -21.49 4.50 -12.41
C TYR A 41 -21.29 5.31 -11.13
N LEU A 42 -21.92 4.89 -10.03
CA LEU A 42 -21.56 5.36 -8.70
C LEU A 42 -20.35 4.57 -8.19
N ASP A 43 -19.29 5.27 -7.83
CA ASP A 43 -18.06 4.64 -7.36
C ASP A 43 -18.05 4.47 -5.84
N PHE A 44 -18.38 3.26 -5.38
CA PHE A 44 -18.18 2.84 -3.99
C PHE A 44 -16.84 2.18 -3.73
N GLY A 45 -16.03 1.98 -4.75
CA GLY A 45 -14.70 1.36 -4.66
C GLY A 45 -13.58 2.34 -4.38
N ALA A 46 -13.72 3.59 -4.86
CA ALA A 46 -12.75 4.68 -4.73
C ALA A 46 -11.29 4.24 -4.97
N GLY A 47 -11.05 3.42 -6.01
CA GLY A 47 -9.73 2.86 -6.29
C GLY A 47 -9.16 2.00 -5.16
N ILE A 48 -10.00 1.24 -4.45
CA ILE A 48 -9.71 0.50 -3.21
C ILE A 48 -9.42 1.49 -2.07
N ALA A 49 -10.36 2.43 -1.86
CA ALA A 49 -10.38 3.44 -0.80
C ALA A 49 -9.21 4.44 -0.79
N VAL A 50 -8.53 4.63 -1.92
CA VAL A 50 -7.41 5.59 -2.03
C VAL A 50 -7.82 6.94 -2.61
N PHE A 51 -8.98 7.05 -3.25
CA PHE A 51 -9.48 8.26 -3.91
C PHE A 51 -10.52 8.99 -3.04
N ALA A 52 -10.16 9.28 -1.79
CA ALA A 52 -11.07 9.82 -0.76
C ALA A 52 -11.62 11.21 -1.09
N LEU A 53 -10.94 12.02 -1.90
CA LEU A 53 -11.40 13.35 -2.32
C LEU A 53 -12.40 13.31 -3.47
N GLY A 54 -12.65 12.14 -4.04
CA GLY A 54 -13.42 11.98 -5.28
C GLY A 54 -12.66 12.44 -6.51
N TYR A 55 -13.29 12.23 -7.67
CA TYR A 55 -12.71 12.57 -8.96
C TYR A 55 -12.87 14.05 -9.29
N ASN A 56 -11.94 14.60 -10.05
CA ASN A 56 -11.97 15.98 -10.55
C ASN A 56 -12.07 17.05 -9.45
N ASN A 57 -11.49 16.78 -8.28
CA ASN A 57 -11.38 17.80 -7.22
C ASN A 57 -10.47 18.94 -7.71
N LYS A 58 -11.05 20.13 -7.86
CA LYS A 58 -10.36 21.28 -8.45
C LYS A 58 -9.12 21.72 -7.66
N GLU A 59 -9.25 21.80 -6.35
CA GLU A 59 -8.16 22.25 -5.47
C GLU A 59 -6.97 21.28 -5.53
N TYR A 60 -7.24 19.99 -5.44
CA TYR A 60 -6.24 18.95 -5.58
C TYR A 60 -5.56 18.98 -6.96
N ASN A 61 -6.36 19.03 -8.03
CA ASN A 61 -5.85 19.04 -9.39
C ASN A 61 -4.97 20.25 -9.68
N ASP A 62 -5.37 21.44 -9.22
CA ASP A 62 -4.61 22.66 -9.42
C ASP A 62 -3.30 22.64 -8.63
N ALA A 63 -3.29 22.14 -7.40
CA ALA A 63 -2.09 21.98 -6.60
C ALA A 63 -1.08 21.02 -7.25
N VAL A 64 -1.57 19.87 -7.79
CA VAL A 64 -0.72 18.90 -8.49
C VAL A 64 -0.12 19.51 -9.76
N LYS A 65 -0.93 20.18 -10.59
CA LYS A 65 -0.47 20.85 -11.81
C LYS A 65 0.60 21.89 -11.51
N ALA A 66 0.35 22.76 -10.53
CA ALA A 66 1.30 23.80 -10.13
C ALA A 66 2.63 23.20 -9.62
N GLN A 67 2.59 22.08 -8.91
CA GLN A 67 3.81 21.42 -8.44
C GLN A 67 4.55 20.72 -9.57
N VAL A 68 3.85 20.11 -10.53
CA VAL A 68 4.47 19.51 -11.73
C VAL A 68 5.22 20.57 -12.54
N ASP A 69 4.63 21.73 -12.73
CA ASP A 69 5.26 22.86 -13.45
C ASP A 69 6.47 23.44 -12.69
N LYS A 70 6.51 23.30 -11.36
CA LYS A 70 7.58 23.83 -10.53
C LYS A 70 8.75 22.84 -10.38
N LEU A 71 8.48 21.62 -9.95
CA LEU A 71 9.49 20.59 -9.66
C LEU A 71 8.85 19.24 -9.42
N ILE A 72 9.17 18.25 -10.26
CA ILE A 72 8.59 16.90 -10.18
C ILE A 72 9.40 15.99 -9.26
N HIS A 73 10.74 15.97 -9.37
CA HIS A 73 11.60 15.02 -8.70
C HIS A 73 12.99 15.60 -8.37
N THR A 74 13.51 15.25 -7.18
CA THR A 74 14.85 15.70 -6.74
C THR A 74 15.71 14.58 -6.15
N SER A 75 15.23 13.36 -6.05
CA SER A 75 15.78 12.28 -5.23
C SER A 75 15.85 12.60 -3.71
N ASN A 76 16.24 11.60 -2.91
CA ASN A 76 16.43 11.79 -1.46
C ASN A 76 17.78 12.43 -1.07
N TYR A 77 18.59 12.81 -2.05
CA TYR A 77 19.82 13.55 -1.78
C TYR A 77 19.58 15.04 -1.48
N PHE A 78 18.39 15.54 -1.82
CA PHE A 78 18.04 16.96 -1.63
C PHE A 78 16.75 17.09 -0.84
N TYR A 79 16.66 18.18 -0.08
CA TYR A 79 15.44 18.56 0.60
C TYR A 79 14.47 19.25 -0.36
N ASN A 80 13.17 19.04 -0.14
CA ASN A 80 12.13 19.79 -0.84
C ASN A 80 10.99 20.14 0.12
N GLU A 81 10.39 21.28 -0.12
CA GLU A 81 9.35 21.84 0.76
C GLU A 81 8.07 20.96 0.82
N PRO A 82 7.54 20.42 -0.30
CA PRO A 82 6.34 19.56 -0.24
C PRO A 82 6.51 18.34 0.64
N ALA A 83 7.65 17.65 0.58
CA ALA A 83 7.90 16.49 1.42
C ALA A 83 7.93 16.84 2.92
N VAL A 84 8.55 17.98 3.26
CA VAL A 84 8.60 18.47 4.66
C VAL A 84 7.20 18.82 5.18
N LYS A 85 6.40 19.55 4.39
CA LYS A 85 5.01 19.88 4.74
C LYS A 85 4.14 18.64 4.90
N ALA A 86 4.27 17.67 4.00
CA ALA A 86 3.57 16.40 4.11
C ALA A 86 3.98 15.63 5.37
N ALA A 87 5.29 15.57 5.68
CA ALA A 87 5.78 14.94 6.90
C ALA A 87 5.20 15.60 8.16
N GLN A 88 5.18 16.93 8.23
CA GLN A 88 4.57 17.67 9.36
C GLN A 88 3.08 17.36 9.50
N ALA A 89 2.33 17.34 8.41
CA ALA A 89 0.90 17.04 8.44
C ALA A 89 0.62 15.61 8.93
N VAL A 90 1.37 14.62 8.41
CA VAL A 90 1.20 13.21 8.78
C VAL A 90 1.62 12.94 10.22
N THR A 91 2.75 13.47 10.69
CA THR A 91 3.21 13.29 12.07
C THR A 91 2.25 13.96 13.06
N LYS A 92 1.75 15.16 12.74
CA LYS A 92 0.72 15.82 13.56
C LYS A 92 -0.58 15.01 13.66
N ALA A 93 -1.03 14.43 12.55
CA ALA A 93 -2.28 13.67 12.50
C ALA A 93 -2.16 12.29 13.18
N SER A 94 -1.00 11.64 13.08
CA SER A 94 -0.75 10.29 13.61
C SER A 94 -0.27 10.28 15.06
N GLY A 95 0.25 11.38 15.56
CA GLY A 95 0.93 11.45 16.87
C GLY A 95 2.32 10.78 16.87
N MET A 96 2.84 10.39 15.71
CA MET A 96 4.18 9.82 15.56
C MET A 96 5.22 10.90 15.34
N ASP A 97 6.48 10.65 15.76
CA ASP A 97 7.56 11.63 15.64
C ASP A 97 8.12 11.77 14.22
N ARG A 98 8.06 10.71 13.43
CA ARG A 98 8.69 10.64 12.10
C ARG A 98 7.86 9.83 11.12
N VAL A 99 8.05 10.11 9.84
CA VAL A 99 7.43 9.39 8.73
C VAL A 99 8.48 8.98 7.70
N PHE A 100 8.28 7.83 7.10
CA PHE A 100 9.04 7.33 5.97
C PHE A 100 8.09 7.18 4.77
N PHE A 101 8.30 7.99 3.73
CA PHE A 101 7.51 7.94 2.52
C PHE A 101 8.04 6.88 1.56
N THR A 102 7.12 6.15 0.96
CA THR A 102 7.38 5.12 -0.06
C THR A 102 6.40 5.27 -1.22
N ASN A 103 6.63 4.54 -2.32
CA ASN A 103 5.77 4.63 -3.51
C ASN A 103 4.51 3.75 -3.40
N SER A 104 4.48 2.82 -2.45
CA SER A 104 3.38 1.86 -2.32
C SER A 104 3.25 1.32 -0.90
N GLY A 105 2.06 0.76 -0.58
CA GLY A 105 1.84 0.07 0.69
C GLY A 105 2.75 -1.14 0.88
N THR A 106 3.07 -1.88 -0.19
CA THR A 106 4.01 -3.02 -0.10
C THR A 106 5.42 -2.55 0.28
N GLU A 107 5.91 -1.44 -0.28
CA GLU A 107 7.20 -0.85 0.11
C GLU A 107 7.20 -0.32 1.55
N ALA A 108 6.08 0.23 2.00
CA ALA A 108 5.92 0.65 3.40
C ALA A 108 6.04 -0.53 4.35
N VAL A 109 5.43 -1.68 4.02
CA VAL A 109 5.55 -2.92 4.79
C VAL A 109 6.97 -3.49 4.74
N GLU A 110 7.64 -3.48 3.59
CA GLU A 110 9.07 -3.84 3.49
C GLU A 110 9.94 -2.95 4.40
N GLY A 111 9.68 -1.65 4.39
CA GLY A 111 10.33 -0.70 5.30
C GLY A 111 10.09 -1.01 6.77
N ALA A 112 8.85 -1.33 7.14
CA ALA A 112 8.47 -1.70 8.50
C ALA A 112 9.16 -2.98 8.98
N ILE A 113 9.20 -4.03 8.14
CA ILE A 113 9.92 -5.28 8.42
C ILE A 113 11.40 -5.01 8.67
N LYS A 114 12.04 -4.24 7.80
CA LYS A 114 13.46 -3.90 7.92
C LYS A 114 13.73 -3.05 9.16
N LEU A 115 12.87 -2.10 9.47
CA LEU A 115 12.98 -1.25 10.65
C LEU A 115 12.86 -2.07 11.93
N ALA A 116 11.86 -2.98 12.01
CA ALA A 116 11.66 -3.86 13.16
C ALA A 116 12.87 -4.77 13.39
N LYS A 117 13.36 -5.43 12.34
CA LYS A 117 14.56 -6.29 12.41
C LYS A 117 15.81 -5.49 12.80
N LYS A 118 16.02 -4.31 12.24
CA LYS A 118 17.18 -3.46 12.60
C LYS A 118 17.12 -2.95 14.03
N TYR A 119 15.93 -2.57 14.48
CA TYR A 119 15.71 -2.15 15.86
C TYR A 119 16.03 -3.27 16.86
N ALA A 120 15.52 -4.49 16.61
CA ALA A 120 15.79 -5.65 17.46
C ALA A 120 17.28 -5.98 17.48
N TYR A 121 17.94 -6.03 16.32
CA TYR A 121 19.38 -6.25 16.21
C TYR A 121 20.22 -5.23 17.00
N LEU A 122 19.82 -3.96 17.01
CA LEU A 122 20.54 -2.92 17.77
C LEU A 122 20.39 -3.07 19.29
N LYS A 123 19.38 -3.82 19.75
CA LYS A 123 19.18 -4.09 21.19
C LYS A 123 20.09 -5.18 21.73
N ASP A 124 20.29 -6.26 21.00
CA ASP A 124 20.97 -7.46 21.52
C ASP A 124 21.97 -8.12 20.56
N GLY A 125 22.11 -7.58 19.33
CA GLY A 125 23.03 -8.12 18.32
C GLY A 125 22.52 -9.39 17.62
N SER A 126 21.32 -9.89 17.98
CA SER A 126 20.74 -11.08 17.36
C SER A 126 19.98 -10.77 16.06
N THR A 127 20.00 -11.71 15.13
CA THR A 127 19.15 -11.70 13.94
C THR A 127 17.98 -12.68 14.04
N ASP A 128 17.88 -13.41 15.14
CA ASP A 128 16.89 -14.46 15.39
C ASP A 128 15.66 -13.89 16.13
N HIS A 129 15.06 -12.85 15.53
CA HIS A 129 13.83 -12.24 16.03
C HIS A 129 12.66 -12.59 15.13
N GLU A 130 11.53 -12.88 15.76
CA GLU A 130 10.28 -13.19 15.08
C GLU A 130 9.42 -11.95 14.85
N ILE A 131 8.64 -11.96 13.78
CA ILE A 131 7.61 -10.96 13.47
C ILE A 131 6.25 -11.68 13.53
N ILE A 132 5.31 -11.11 14.26
CA ILE A 132 3.95 -11.61 14.34
C ILE A 132 3.08 -10.82 13.37
N ALA A 133 2.42 -11.51 12.45
CA ALA A 133 1.42 -10.97 11.54
C ALA A 133 0.05 -11.58 11.83
N MET A 134 -1.02 -10.98 11.31
CA MET A 134 -2.37 -11.49 11.53
C MET A 134 -2.78 -12.45 10.42
N GLU A 135 -3.48 -13.54 10.80
CA GLU A 135 -4.18 -14.39 9.84
C GLU A 135 -5.19 -13.56 9.04
N HIS A 136 -5.39 -13.90 7.77
CA HIS A 136 -6.27 -13.18 6.82
C HIS A 136 -5.88 -11.74 6.53
N SER A 137 -4.68 -11.30 6.91
CA SER A 137 -4.16 -9.98 6.56
C SER A 137 -3.69 -9.92 5.10
N PHE A 138 -3.64 -8.71 4.57
CA PHE A 138 -2.99 -8.42 3.29
C PHE A 138 -2.01 -7.27 3.46
N HIS A 139 -0.74 -7.52 3.17
CA HIS A 139 0.35 -6.56 3.34
C HIS A 139 1.09 -6.21 2.05
N GLY A 140 0.81 -6.90 0.97
CA GLY A 140 1.41 -6.64 -0.34
C GLY A 140 1.88 -7.90 -1.06
N ARG A 141 2.55 -7.69 -2.20
CA ARG A 141 2.97 -8.78 -3.11
C ARG A 141 4.46 -8.85 -3.38
N SER A 142 5.29 -7.94 -2.81
CA SER A 142 6.74 -8.14 -2.76
C SER A 142 7.06 -9.31 -1.82
N MET A 143 8.21 -9.94 -1.96
CA MET A 143 8.52 -11.16 -1.23
C MET A 143 8.47 -11.01 0.28
N GLY A 144 8.94 -9.89 0.84
CA GLY A 144 8.85 -9.62 2.27
C GLY A 144 7.41 -9.30 2.72
N ALA A 145 6.69 -8.45 1.99
CA ALA A 145 5.29 -8.16 2.29
C ALA A 145 4.38 -9.39 2.11
N LEU A 146 4.69 -10.25 1.14
CA LEU A 146 4.01 -11.52 0.93
C LEU A 146 4.24 -12.47 2.10
N ALA A 147 5.45 -12.52 2.65
CA ALA A 147 5.79 -13.37 3.79
C ALA A 147 4.96 -13.05 5.05
N VAL A 148 4.58 -11.78 5.25
CA VAL A 148 3.71 -11.35 6.36
C VAL A 148 2.22 -11.27 5.99
N THR A 149 1.84 -11.57 4.75
CA THR A 149 0.45 -11.64 4.31
C THR A 149 -0.18 -12.95 4.78
N GLY A 150 -1.18 -12.87 5.67
CA GLY A 150 -1.81 -14.01 6.35
C GLY A 150 -2.78 -14.82 5.49
N ASN A 151 -2.43 -15.07 4.23
CA ASN A 151 -3.22 -15.90 3.31
C ASN A 151 -2.28 -16.85 2.55
N ARG A 152 -2.37 -18.14 2.90
CA ARG A 152 -1.50 -19.19 2.33
C ARG A 152 -1.64 -19.32 0.82
N HIS A 153 -2.83 -19.12 0.28
CA HIS A 153 -3.06 -19.19 -1.17
C HIS A 153 -2.19 -18.21 -1.97
N TYR A 154 -1.91 -17.02 -1.40
CA TYR A 154 -1.01 -16.07 -2.06
C TYR A 154 0.48 -16.45 -1.96
N GLN A 155 0.85 -17.29 -1.00
CA GLN A 155 2.24 -17.63 -0.70
C GLN A 155 2.71 -18.93 -1.39
N GLU A 156 1.81 -19.88 -1.62
CA GLU A 156 2.13 -21.28 -1.95
C GLU A 156 3.01 -21.45 -3.19
N ALA A 157 2.87 -20.58 -4.19
CA ALA A 157 3.66 -20.64 -5.42
C ALA A 157 5.02 -19.93 -5.34
N PHE A 158 5.30 -19.21 -4.22
CA PHE A 158 6.45 -18.30 -4.13
C PHE A 158 7.42 -18.62 -2.98
N GLY A 159 7.30 -19.82 -2.41
CA GLY A 159 8.20 -20.25 -1.33
C GLY A 159 9.65 -20.51 -1.80
N PRO A 160 10.63 -20.52 -0.86
CA PRO A 160 10.43 -20.31 0.56
C PRO A 160 10.22 -18.84 0.94
N MET A 161 9.34 -18.59 1.93
CA MET A 161 9.14 -17.25 2.48
C MET A 161 10.31 -16.84 3.40
N ILE A 162 10.45 -15.55 3.67
CA ILE A 162 11.45 -15.09 4.66
C ILE A 162 11.16 -15.74 6.03
N PRO A 163 12.19 -16.21 6.74
CA PRO A 163 12.02 -16.90 8.01
C PRO A 163 11.65 -15.94 9.15
N GLY A 164 11.18 -16.50 10.27
CA GLY A 164 10.87 -15.78 11.48
C GLY A 164 9.51 -15.06 11.44
N ILE A 165 8.57 -15.49 10.58
CA ILE A 165 7.21 -14.97 10.56
C ILE A 165 6.27 -15.96 11.26
N LYS A 166 5.50 -15.46 12.22
CA LYS A 166 4.42 -16.18 12.90
C LYS A 166 3.08 -15.53 12.61
N PHE A 167 2.01 -16.30 12.61
CA PHE A 167 0.66 -15.78 12.41
C PHE A 167 -0.20 -15.97 13.66
N ALA A 168 -0.98 -14.96 13.99
CA ALA A 168 -1.91 -14.95 15.10
C ALA A 168 -3.32 -14.57 14.61
N LYS A 169 -4.34 -15.11 15.29
CA LYS A 169 -5.74 -14.72 15.03
C LYS A 169 -6.03 -13.35 15.59
N TYR A 170 -6.62 -12.48 14.77
CA TYR A 170 -7.05 -11.15 15.21
C TYR A 170 -8.13 -11.28 16.32
N ASN A 171 -7.99 -10.49 17.38
CA ASN A 171 -8.87 -10.50 18.56
C ASN A 171 -8.98 -11.86 19.31
N ALA A 172 -8.07 -12.79 19.12
CA ALA A 172 -8.07 -14.04 19.88
C ALA A 172 -7.32 -13.89 21.21
N VAL A 173 -7.89 -14.44 22.30
CA VAL A 173 -7.27 -14.39 23.66
C VAL A 173 -5.88 -15.04 23.68
N SER A 174 -5.66 -16.07 22.86
CA SER A 174 -4.36 -16.73 22.68
C SER A 174 -3.25 -15.77 22.23
N TYR A 175 -3.59 -14.72 21.48
CA TYR A 175 -2.64 -13.68 21.08
C TYR A 175 -2.17 -12.81 22.25
N THR A 176 -3.08 -12.46 23.15
CA THR A 176 -2.74 -11.70 24.37
C THR A 176 -1.74 -12.47 25.25
N HIS A 177 -1.83 -13.80 25.23
CA HIS A 177 -0.93 -14.69 25.96
C HIS A 177 0.48 -14.74 25.38
N LEU A 178 0.61 -14.78 24.06
CA LEU A 178 1.91 -14.70 23.36
C LEU A 178 2.62 -13.37 23.69
N ARG A 179 1.88 -12.28 23.70
CA ARG A 179 2.41 -10.95 24.02
C ARG A 179 2.85 -10.82 25.49
N ALA A 180 2.18 -11.50 26.41
CA ALA A 180 2.53 -11.49 27.83
C ALA A 180 3.84 -12.25 28.15
N HIS A 181 4.18 -13.27 27.37
CA HIS A 181 5.43 -14.02 27.52
C HIS A 181 6.64 -13.31 26.92
N GLU A 182 6.45 -12.46 25.91
CA GLU A 182 7.54 -11.71 25.26
C GLU A 182 7.89 -10.40 25.98
N THR A 183 7.01 -9.85 26.79
CA THR A 183 7.24 -8.63 27.58
C THR A 183 7.81 -8.88 28.97
N GLY A 184 8.07 -10.12 29.34
CA GLY A 184 8.61 -10.54 30.63
C GLY A 184 10.14 -10.50 30.71
N ALA A 185 10.81 -9.84 29.76
CA ALA A 185 12.25 -9.64 29.81
C ALA A 185 12.61 -8.17 29.97
#